data_f25d82d97e3c9aa8968d2157626311a7
#
_entry.id   f25d82d97e3c9aa8968d2157626311a7
#
_cell.length_a   1.000
_cell.length_b   1.000
_cell.length_c   1.000
_cell.angle_alpha   90.00
_cell.angle_beta   90.00
_cell.angle_gamma   90.00
#
_symmetry.space_group_name_H-M   'P 1'
#
loop_
_entity.id
_entity.type
_entity.pdbx_description
1 polymer ?
#
loop_
_entity_poly.entity_id
_entity_poly.type
_entity_poly.pdbx_seq_one_letter_code
_entity_poly.pdbx_strand_id
1 'polypeptide(L)'
;MDPILSTLPRPLLAFVEGQLSNDETSTDEELQAHFAANGLTEGQAWQALTYRAQYLSNIYLDGFTPITAADDVLRFNPDSRQFEPV
;
A
#
# COMPACT_ATOMS: atom_id res chain seq x y z
N MET A 1 -11.80 -2.27 3.64
CA MET A 1 -10.53 -2.82 3.07
C MET A 1 -10.36 -2.30 1.66
N ASP A 2 -9.20 -1.78 1.35
CA ASP A 2 -8.88 -1.34 -0.01
C ASP A 2 -9.06 -2.52 -0.99
N PRO A 3 -9.89 -2.38 -2.04
CA PRO A 3 -10.20 -3.51 -2.92
C PRO A 3 -9.02 -3.98 -3.76
N ILE A 4 -8.05 -3.11 -4.03
CA ILE A 4 -6.86 -3.49 -4.80
C ILE A 4 -5.91 -4.33 -3.93
N LEU A 5 -5.86 -4.04 -2.64
CA LEU A 5 -4.99 -4.74 -1.69
C LEU A 5 -5.70 -5.89 -0.96
N SER A 6 -7.01 -6.03 -1.15
CA SER A 6 -7.79 -7.07 -0.45
C SER A 6 -7.43 -8.50 -0.86
N THR A 7 -6.80 -8.68 -2.01
CA THR A 7 -6.37 -9.99 -2.50
C THR A 7 -5.02 -10.44 -1.93
N LEU A 8 -4.33 -9.57 -1.20
CA LEU A 8 -3.05 -9.95 -0.59
C LEU A 8 -3.28 -10.93 0.56
N PRO A 9 -2.50 -12.02 0.65
CA PRO A 9 -2.50 -12.86 1.83
C PRO A 9 -2.16 -12.06 3.08
N ARG A 10 -2.71 -12.45 4.23
CA ARG A 10 -2.46 -11.74 5.49
C ARG A 10 -0.99 -11.51 5.83
N PRO A 11 -0.11 -12.53 5.70
CA PRO A 11 1.32 -12.30 5.98
C PRO A 11 1.95 -11.25 5.06
N LEU A 12 1.54 -11.23 3.79
CA LEU A 12 2.06 -10.26 2.83
C LEU A 12 1.53 -8.87 3.11
N LEU A 13 0.26 -8.73 3.47
CA LEU A 13 -0.30 -7.44 3.88
C LEU A 13 0.40 -6.92 5.13
N ALA A 14 0.64 -7.78 6.11
CA ALA A 14 1.37 -7.39 7.33
C ALA A 14 2.78 -6.92 7.01
N PHE A 15 3.47 -7.59 6.09
CA PHE A 15 4.78 -7.16 5.60
C PHE A 15 4.71 -5.76 4.97
N VAL A 16 3.74 -5.54 4.09
CA VAL A 16 3.56 -4.23 3.42
C VAL A 16 3.29 -3.13 4.44
N GLU A 17 2.37 -3.36 5.37
CA GLU A 17 2.03 -2.39 6.40
C GLU A 17 3.23 -2.10 7.31
N GLY A 18 4.02 -3.12 7.63
CA GLY A 18 5.25 -2.96 8.41
C GLY A 18 6.28 -2.09 7.70
N GLN A 19 6.47 -2.29 6.40
CA GLN A 19 7.38 -1.47 5.59
C GLN A 19 6.88 -0.02 5.50
N LEU A 20 5.59 0.18 5.27
CA LEU A 20 5.01 1.52 5.21
C LEU A 20 5.18 2.28 6.54
N SER A 21 5.11 1.58 7.65
CA SER A 21 5.24 2.18 8.99
C SER A 21 6.69 2.47 9.40
N ASN A 22 7.64 1.66 8.95
CA ASN A 22 9.00 1.66 9.49
C ASN A 22 10.06 2.16 8.51
N ASP A 23 9.83 2.09 7.21
CA ASP A 23 10.81 2.51 6.23
C ASP A 23 10.63 3.99 5.89
N GLU A 24 11.47 4.82 6.46
CA GLU A 24 11.46 6.27 6.26
C GLU A 24 12.53 6.72 5.26
N THR A 25 13.41 5.83 4.84
CA THR A 25 14.61 6.20 4.07
C THR A 25 14.56 5.82 2.60
N SER A 26 13.83 4.75 2.25
CA SER A 26 13.72 4.32 0.86
C SER A 26 12.86 5.31 0.05
N THR A 27 13.20 5.48 -1.21
CA THR A 27 12.34 6.21 -2.14
C THR A 27 11.10 5.37 -2.45
N ASP A 28 10.06 6.01 -3.01
CA ASP A 28 8.87 5.28 -3.43
C ASP A 28 9.20 4.22 -4.48
N GLU A 29 10.09 4.52 -5.41
CA GLU A 29 10.54 3.59 -6.44
C GLU A 29 11.27 2.39 -5.83
N GLU A 30 12.12 2.61 -4.85
CA GLU A 30 12.82 1.53 -4.16
C GLU A 30 11.84 0.63 -3.40
N LEU A 31 10.89 1.23 -2.72
CA LEU A 31 9.89 0.49 -1.95
C LEU A 31 8.93 -0.26 -2.89
N GLN A 32 8.55 0.35 -4.00
CA GLN A 32 7.74 -0.31 -5.02
C GLN A 32 8.45 -1.56 -5.55
N ALA A 33 9.73 -1.45 -5.89
CA ALA A 33 10.52 -2.59 -6.37
C ALA A 33 10.62 -3.69 -5.31
N HIS A 34 10.77 -3.31 -4.05
CA HIS A 34 10.81 -4.24 -2.94
C HIS A 34 9.49 -5.00 -2.77
N PHE A 35 8.37 -4.30 -2.86
CA PHE A 35 7.05 -4.94 -2.81
C PHE A 35 6.84 -5.88 -3.99
N ALA A 36 7.20 -5.47 -5.21
CA ALA A 36 7.08 -6.31 -6.39
C ALA A 36 7.94 -7.58 -6.28
N ALA A 37 9.14 -7.45 -5.71
CA ALA A 37 10.02 -8.60 -5.48
C ALA A 37 9.43 -9.60 -4.47
N ASN A 38 8.52 -9.15 -3.63
CA ASN A 38 7.86 -9.98 -2.61
C ASN A 38 6.48 -10.48 -3.03
N GLY A 39 6.06 -10.22 -4.26
CA GLY A 39 4.86 -10.82 -4.83
C GLY A 39 3.72 -9.87 -5.15
N LEU A 40 3.84 -8.56 -4.88
CA LEU A 40 2.83 -7.61 -5.30
C LEU A 40 2.93 -7.33 -6.79
N THR A 41 1.79 -7.08 -7.43
CA THR A 41 1.80 -6.52 -8.77
C THR A 41 2.24 -5.05 -8.71
N GLU A 42 2.63 -4.48 -9.86
CA GLU A 42 2.97 -3.07 -9.91
C GLU A 42 1.83 -2.19 -9.38
N GLY A 43 0.60 -2.48 -9.80
CA GLY A 43 -0.57 -1.74 -9.34
C GLY A 43 -0.79 -1.84 -7.84
N GLN A 44 -0.62 -3.03 -7.27
CA GLN A 44 -0.73 -3.22 -5.82
C GLN A 44 0.37 -2.47 -5.07
N ALA A 45 1.60 -2.51 -5.57
CA ALA A 45 2.72 -1.83 -4.93
C ALA A 45 2.51 -0.31 -4.90
N TRP A 46 2.11 0.29 -6.00
CA TRP A 46 1.82 1.72 -6.06
C TRP A 46 0.59 2.10 -5.23
N GLN A 47 -0.43 1.22 -5.20
CA GLN A 47 -1.59 1.42 -4.34
C GLN A 47 -1.19 1.49 -2.87
N ALA A 48 -0.35 0.57 -2.44
CA ALA A 48 0.16 0.57 -1.06
C ALA A 48 0.91 1.87 -0.74
N LEU A 49 1.72 2.35 -1.67
CA LEU A 49 2.53 3.56 -1.45
C LEU A 49 1.72 4.83 -1.27
N THR A 50 0.49 4.89 -1.75
CA THR A 50 -0.37 6.06 -1.48
C THR A 50 -0.71 6.22 -0.03
N TYR A 51 -0.66 5.15 0.73
CA TYR A 51 -0.91 5.19 2.18
C TYR A 51 0.33 5.51 2.99
N ARG A 52 1.51 5.55 2.38
CA ARG A 52 2.80 5.66 3.09
C ARG A 52 2.85 6.81 4.07
N ALA A 53 2.42 8.01 3.65
CA ALA A 53 2.43 9.19 4.51
C ALA A 53 1.57 8.99 5.75
N GLN A 54 0.43 8.32 5.63
CA GLN A 54 -0.46 8.04 6.75
C GLN A 54 0.19 7.09 7.75
N TYR A 55 0.85 6.03 7.28
CA TYR A 55 1.53 5.08 8.15
C TYR A 55 2.75 5.69 8.87
N LEU A 56 3.46 6.58 8.21
CA LEU A 56 4.63 7.25 8.81
C LEU A 56 4.23 8.29 9.85
N SER A 57 3.05 8.88 9.71
CA SER A 57 2.60 9.95 10.59
C SER A 57 1.85 9.46 11.84
N ASN A 58 1.36 8.22 11.85
CA ASN A 58 0.48 7.71 12.89
C ASN A 58 0.77 6.26 13.21
N ILE A 59 0.34 5.84 14.42
CA ILE A 59 0.35 4.44 14.83
C ILE A 59 -1.09 3.94 14.75
N TYR A 60 -1.30 2.79 14.13
CA TYR A 60 -2.62 2.20 13.94
C TYR A 60 -2.71 0.83 14.60
N LEU A 61 -3.91 0.50 15.09
CA LEU A 61 -4.20 -0.84 15.60
C LEU A 61 -4.45 -1.81 14.43
N ASP A 62 -4.11 -3.07 14.64
CA ASP A 62 -4.41 -4.13 13.67
C ASP A 62 -5.90 -4.13 13.33
N GLY A 63 -6.20 -4.21 12.03
CA GLY A 63 -7.58 -4.21 11.54
C GLY A 63 -8.19 -2.81 11.41
N PHE A 64 -7.50 -1.76 11.89
CA PHE A 64 -7.96 -0.37 11.82
C PHE A 64 -6.95 0.53 11.12
N THR A 65 -6.16 -0.05 10.23
CA THR A 65 -5.16 0.68 9.45
C THR A 65 -5.83 1.42 8.29
N PRO A 66 -5.14 2.42 7.69
CA PRO A 66 -5.68 3.11 6.51
C PRO A 66 -6.09 2.16 5.39
N ILE A 67 -5.30 1.12 5.13
CA ILE A 67 -5.62 0.14 4.08
C ILE A 67 -6.86 -0.67 4.45
N THR A 68 -6.95 -1.17 5.68
CA THR A 68 -8.06 -2.02 6.11
C THR A 68 -9.36 -1.24 6.30
N ALA A 69 -9.28 0.05 6.62
CA ALA A 69 -10.43 0.92 6.81
C ALA A 69 -10.88 1.65 5.55
N ALA A 70 -10.17 1.49 4.43
CA ALA A 70 -10.48 2.18 3.19
C ALA A 70 -11.78 1.63 2.60
N ASP A 71 -12.75 2.53 2.39
CA ASP A 71 -14.04 2.18 1.78
C ASP A 71 -14.12 2.60 0.31
N ASP A 72 -13.28 3.54 -0.10
CA ASP A 72 -13.31 4.08 -1.43
C ASP A 72 -12.66 3.15 -2.45
N VAL A 73 -13.30 3.03 -3.59
CA VAL A 73 -12.76 2.25 -4.70
C VAL A 73 -12.00 3.18 -5.61
N LEU A 74 -10.68 3.14 -5.50
CA LEU A 74 -9.79 3.85 -6.39
C LEU A 74 -9.03 2.83 -7.23
N ARG A 75 -8.82 3.16 -8.49
CA ARG A 75 -8.02 2.36 -9.42
C ARG A 75 -6.71 3.08 -9.67
N PHE A 76 -5.61 2.38 -9.49
CA PHE A 76 -4.31 2.91 -9.87
C PHE A 76 -4.18 2.94 -11.40
N ASN A 77 -3.83 4.10 -11.95
CA ASN A 77 -3.50 4.24 -13.37
C ASN A 77 -1.97 4.23 -13.52
N PRO A 78 -1.39 3.15 -14.07
CA PRO A 78 0.07 3.07 -14.21
C PRO A 78 0.65 4.10 -15.19
N ASP A 79 -0.15 4.61 -16.12
CA ASP A 79 0.32 5.60 -17.09
C ASP A 79 0.51 6.97 -16.44
N SER A 80 -0.43 7.39 -15.61
CA SER A 80 -0.37 8.66 -14.88
C SER A 80 0.27 8.52 -13.52
N ARG A 81 0.42 7.29 -13.01
CA ARG A 81 0.86 6.97 -11.64
C ARG A 81 0.00 7.67 -10.59
N GLN A 82 -1.28 7.77 -10.85
CA GLN A 82 -2.27 8.39 -9.98
C GLN A 82 -3.43 7.46 -9.75
N PHE A 83 -4.17 7.73 -8.68
CA PHE A 83 -5.38 7.00 -8.36
C PHE A 83 -6.57 7.75 -8.92
N GLU A 84 -7.42 7.01 -9.58
CA GLU A 84 -8.61 7.55 -10.21
C GLU A 84 -9.84 6.83 -9.65
N PRO A 85 -10.97 7.53 -9.44
CA PRO A 85 -12.22 6.87 -9.08
C PRO A 85 -12.60 5.84 -10.15
N VAL A 86 -13.09 4.73 -9.70
CA VAL A 86 -13.55 3.67 -10.59
C VAL A 86 -14.92 4.03 -11.18
#